data_91af54d45fbdaecae295d30c1e20c671
#
_entry.id   91af54d45fbdaecae295d30c1e20c671
#
_cell.length_a   1.000
_cell.length_b   1.000
_cell.length_c   1.000
_cell.angle_alpha   90.00
_cell.angle_beta   90.00
_cell.angle_gamma   90.00
#
_symmetry.space_group_name_H-M   'P 1'
#
loop_
_entity.id
_entity.type
_entity.pdbx_description
1 polymer ?
#
loop_
_entity_poly.entity_id
_entity_poly.type
_entity_poly.pdbx_seq_one_letter_code
_entity_poly.pdbx_strand_id
1 'polypeptide(L)'
;MDLFRQEELLPIIQLAITPVILITGLGSLLLTMTNRMARIVDRSRTLAGQVRAAGPEDRPHLEQQLRIMFRRARFIRLAVTLNTLSIFCAGLLVVLIFVGAIWRLEMAAGIVGLFFTSVSLLIAALVAFL
;
A
#
# COMPACT_ATOMS: atom_id res chain seq x y z
N MET A 1 -11.88 -35.75 -18.95
CA MET A 1 -12.20 -34.39 -18.51
C MET A 1 -10.97 -33.75 -17.88
N ASP A 2 -9.90 -33.71 -18.69
CA ASP A 2 -8.60 -33.17 -18.26
C ASP A 2 -8.53 -31.72 -18.70
N LEU A 3 -9.22 -30.83 -17.94
CA LEU A 3 -9.25 -29.36 -18.21
C LEU A 3 -7.87 -28.70 -18.08
N PHE A 4 -6.92 -29.40 -17.42
CA PHE A 4 -5.55 -28.94 -17.30
C PHE A 4 -4.58 -30.12 -17.26
N ARG A 5 -3.75 -30.27 -18.28
CA ARG A 5 -2.57 -31.12 -18.16
C ARG A 5 -1.65 -30.55 -17.12
N GLN A 6 -1.10 -31.36 -16.23
CA GLN A 6 -0.17 -30.90 -15.17
C GLN A 6 1.01 -30.11 -15.75
N GLU A 7 1.42 -30.41 -16.99
CA GLU A 7 2.49 -29.72 -17.70
C GLU A 7 2.15 -28.25 -18.06
N GLU A 8 0.85 -27.91 -18.21
CA GLU A 8 0.40 -26.54 -18.49
C GLU A 8 0.18 -25.72 -17.22
N LEU A 9 -0.07 -26.36 -16.08
CA LEU A 9 -0.31 -25.67 -14.79
C LEU A 9 0.98 -25.15 -14.13
N LEU A 10 2.07 -25.87 -14.27
CA LEU A 10 3.36 -25.52 -13.65
C LEU A 10 3.85 -24.12 -14.04
N PRO A 11 3.91 -23.74 -15.33
CA PRO A 11 4.36 -22.40 -15.73
C PRO A 11 3.41 -21.30 -15.25
N ILE A 12 2.08 -21.56 -15.19
CA ILE A 12 1.10 -20.60 -14.68
C ILE A 12 1.31 -20.33 -13.20
N ILE A 13 1.51 -21.39 -12.41
CA ILE A 13 1.81 -21.29 -10.98
C ILE A 13 3.12 -20.53 -10.77
N GLN A 14 4.17 -20.84 -11.53
CA GLN A 14 5.45 -20.14 -11.44
C GLN A 14 5.30 -18.65 -11.76
N LEU A 15 4.52 -18.28 -12.77
CA LEU A 15 4.26 -16.89 -13.13
C LEU A 15 3.49 -16.14 -12.03
N ALA A 16 2.60 -16.82 -11.31
CA ALA A 16 1.81 -16.25 -10.22
C ALA A 16 2.60 -16.11 -8.90
N ILE A 17 3.70 -16.85 -8.71
CA ILE A 17 4.51 -16.77 -7.48
C ILE A 17 5.11 -15.37 -7.29
N THR A 18 5.63 -14.74 -8.33
CA THR A 18 6.26 -13.42 -8.25
C THR A 18 5.33 -12.35 -7.68
N PRO A 19 4.11 -12.12 -8.20
CA PRO A 19 3.19 -11.15 -7.60
C PRO A 19 2.73 -11.53 -6.19
N VAL A 20 2.65 -12.82 -5.85
CA VAL A 20 2.31 -13.27 -4.48
C VAL A 20 3.41 -12.89 -3.49
N ILE A 21 4.67 -13.07 -3.85
CA ILE A 21 5.82 -12.61 -3.03
C ILE A 21 5.79 -11.09 -2.87
N LEU A 22 5.48 -10.36 -3.94
CA LEU A 22 5.32 -8.91 -3.90
C LEU A 22 4.23 -8.50 -2.91
N ILE A 23 3.06 -9.14 -2.93
CA ILE A 23 1.94 -8.87 -2.00
C ILE A 23 2.39 -9.08 -0.54
N THR A 24 3.16 -10.12 -0.25
CA THR A 24 3.68 -10.40 1.10
C THR A 24 4.60 -9.28 1.59
N GLY A 25 5.53 -8.84 0.74
CA GLY A 25 6.41 -7.70 1.04
C GLY A 25 5.65 -6.40 1.26
N LEU A 26 4.68 -6.10 0.40
CA LEU A 26 3.78 -4.95 0.52
C LEU A 26 2.95 -4.97 1.80
N GLY A 27 2.48 -6.15 2.23
CA GLY A 27 1.75 -6.34 3.48
C GLY A 27 2.60 -6.01 4.71
N SER A 28 3.85 -6.47 4.73
CA SER A 28 4.81 -6.13 5.80
C SER A 28 5.11 -4.63 5.87
N LEU A 29 5.26 -3.99 4.71
CA LEU A 29 5.43 -2.55 4.62
C LEU A 29 4.20 -1.79 5.10
N LEU A 30 3.00 -2.25 4.74
CA LEU A 30 1.72 -1.68 5.18
C LEU A 30 1.60 -1.72 6.71
N LEU A 31 1.98 -2.83 7.34
CA LEU A 31 1.99 -2.97 8.80
C LEU A 31 2.91 -1.92 9.46
N THR A 32 4.11 -1.75 8.93
CA THR A 32 5.07 -0.75 9.41
C THR A 32 4.52 0.68 9.29
N MET A 33 3.94 1.01 8.14
CA MET A 33 3.33 2.32 7.89
C MET A 33 2.14 2.59 8.81
N THR A 34 1.27 1.59 9.02
CA THR A 34 0.08 1.68 9.87
C THR A 34 0.47 1.88 11.34
N ASN A 35 1.48 1.14 11.83
CA ASN A 35 2.00 1.30 13.18
C ASN A 35 2.60 2.71 13.41
N ARG A 36 3.26 3.27 12.41
CA ARG A 36 3.79 4.64 12.47
C ARG A 36 2.67 5.67 12.47
N MET A 37 1.63 5.45 11.66
CA MET A 37 0.43 6.30 11.64
C MET A 37 -0.30 6.31 12.98
N ALA A 38 -0.49 5.15 13.62
CA ALA A 38 -1.14 5.02 14.91
C ALA A 38 -0.43 5.89 15.97
N ARG A 39 0.90 5.81 16.05
CA ARG A 39 1.70 6.64 16.98
C ARG A 39 1.54 8.14 16.75
N ILE A 40 1.45 8.58 15.50
CA ILE A 40 1.25 9.99 15.18
C ILE A 40 -0.15 10.45 15.57
N VAL A 41 -1.17 9.62 15.32
CA VAL A 41 -2.56 9.92 15.71
C VAL A 41 -2.68 10.02 17.23
N ASP A 42 -2.11 9.08 17.99
CA ASP A 42 -2.16 9.09 19.45
C ASP A 42 -1.47 10.35 20.02
N ARG A 43 -0.29 10.67 19.51
CA ARG A 43 0.43 11.88 19.94
C ARG A 43 -0.33 13.16 19.56
N SER A 44 -0.98 13.21 18.40
CA SER A 44 -1.77 14.37 17.99
C SER A 44 -3.01 14.58 18.88
N ARG A 45 -3.65 13.49 19.34
CA ARG A 45 -4.76 13.55 20.30
C ARG A 45 -4.30 14.09 21.66
N THR A 46 -3.17 13.61 22.15
CA THR A 46 -2.58 14.12 23.41
C THR A 46 -2.25 15.59 23.31
N LEU A 47 -1.63 16.01 22.21
CA LEU A 47 -1.27 17.41 21.97
C LEU A 47 -2.51 18.30 21.84
N ALA A 48 -3.55 17.83 21.17
CA ALA A 48 -4.83 18.54 21.06
C ALA A 48 -5.50 18.76 22.43
N GLY A 49 -5.38 17.77 23.34
CA GLY A 49 -5.80 17.92 24.75
C GLY A 49 -5.01 18.99 25.48
N GLN A 50 -3.69 19.03 25.30
CA GLN A 50 -2.82 20.05 25.89
C GLN A 50 -3.14 21.45 25.37
N VAL A 51 -3.40 21.64 24.07
CA VAL A 51 -3.82 22.92 23.48
C VAL A 51 -5.11 23.44 24.10
N ARG A 52 -6.06 22.56 24.40
CA ARG A 52 -7.33 22.93 25.05
C ARG A 52 -7.15 23.37 26.49
N ALA A 53 -6.18 22.79 27.18
CA ALA A 53 -5.89 23.07 28.59
C ALA A 53 -4.86 24.22 28.78
N ALA A 54 -4.16 24.63 27.72
CA ALA A 54 -3.10 25.63 27.76
C ALA A 54 -3.62 27.06 27.91
N GLY A 55 -2.88 27.84 28.69
CA GLY A 55 -3.09 29.28 28.77
C GLY A 55 -2.73 30.02 27.49
N PRO A 56 -3.06 31.35 27.42
CA PRO A 56 -2.87 32.14 26.21
C PRO A 56 -1.40 32.28 25.76
N GLU A 57 -0.44 32.11 26.66
CA GLU A 57 0.99 32.22 26.37
C GLU A 57 1.56 30.97 25.64
N ASP A 58 1.15 29.75 26.02
CA ASP A 58 1.67 28.50 25.51
C ASP A 58 0.91 27.99 24.26
N ARG A 59 -0.29 28.49 24.07
CA ARG A 59 -1.20 28.06 23.00
C ARG A 59 -0.61 28.20 21.58
N PRO A 60 0.03 29.30 21.18
CA PRO A 60 0.56 29.46 19.83
C PRO A 60 1.65 28.44 19.49
N HIS A 61 2.51 28.10 20.45
CA HIS A 61 3.59 27.14 20.29
C HIS A 61 3.04 25.69 20.10
N LEU A 62 2.05 25.32 20.90
CA LEU A 62 1.40 24.02 20.83
C LEU A 62 0.58 23.86 19.53
N GLU A 63 -0.09 24.90 19.08
CA GLU A 63 -0.81 24.92 17.81
C GLU A 63 0.13 24.75 16.60
N GLN A 64 1.30 25.38 16.65
CA GLN A 64 2.31 25.20 15.60
C GLN A 64 2.82 23.76 15.55
N GLN A 65 3.11 23.13 16.70
CA GLN A 65 3.50 21.73 16.77
C GLN A 65 2.41 20.81 16.22
N LEU A 66 1.16 21.07 16.58
CA LEU A 66 0.00 20.30 16.10
C LEU A 66 -0.14 20.38 14.57
N ARG A 67 0.05 21.57 13.99
CA ARG A 67 0.02 21.78 12.53
C ARG A 67 1.09 20.98 11.80
N ILE A 68 2.32 20.93 12.33
CA ILE A 68 3.42 20.14 11.78
C ILE A 68 3.07 18.64 11.81
N MET A 69 2.48 18.16 12.91
CA MET A 69 2.06 16.76 13.04
C MET A 69 0.96 16.40 12.05
N PHE A 70 -0.03 17.26 11.83
CA PHE A 70 -1.07 17.04 10.83
C PHE A 70 -0.51 16.95 9.40
N ARG A 71 0.48 17.77 9.08
CA ARG A 71 1.17 17.72 7.78
C ARG A 71 1.87 16.37 7.59
N ARG A 72 2.64 15.91 8.59
CA ARG A 72 3.29 14.60 8.56
C ARG A 72 2.28 13.45 8.47
N ALA A 73 1.18 13.52 9.22
CA ALA A 73 0.10 12.52 9.16
C ALA A 73 -0.52 12.42 7.76
N ARG A 74 -0.64 13.54 7.04
CA ARG A 74 -1.15 13.56 5.66
C ARG A 74 -0.24 12.77 4.71
N PHE A 75 1.08 12.94 4.78
CA PHE A 75 2.02 12.21 3.95
C PHE A 75 2.00 10.70 4.24
N ILE A 76 1.96 10.32 5.51
CA ILE A 76 1.86 8.91 5.89
C ILE A 76 0.53 8.31 5.44
N ARG A 77 -0.57 9.04 5.55
CA ARG A 77 -1.88 8.59 5.03
C ARG A 77 -1.81 8.36 3.51
N LEU A 78 -1.20 9.28 2.76
CA LEU A 78 -0.98 9.12 1.33
C LEU A 78 -0.16 7.88 1.03
N ALA A 79 0.95 7.67 1.75
CA ALA A 79 1.80 6.48 1.59
C ALA A 79 1.03 5.18 1.84
N VAL A 80 0.22 5.11 2.91
CA VAL A 80 -0.65 3.97 3.22
C VAL A 80 -1.65 3.71 2.10
N THR A 81 -2.31 4.76 1.59
CA THR A 81 -3.29 4.64 0.50
C THR A 81 -2.63 4.13 -0.78
N LEU A 82 -1.46 4.68 -1.17
CA LEU A 82 -0.73 4.24 -2.36
C LEU A 82 -0.26 2.80 -2.23
N ASN A 83 0.23 2.39 -1.05
CA ASN A 83 0.65 1.01 -0.81
C ASN A 83 -0.55 0.05 -0.87
N THR A 84 -1.70 0.41 -0.30
CA THR A 84 -2.93 -0.39 -0.37
C THR A 84 -3.39 -0.55 -1.82
N LEU A 85 -3.33 0.51 -2.63
CA LEU A 85 -3.68 0.47 -4.04
C LEU A 85 -2.70 -0.41 -4.83
N SER A 86 -1.41 -0.38 -4.49
CA SER A 86 -0.39 -1.28 -5.06
C SER A 86 -0.70 -2.75 -4.78
N ILE A 87 -1.08 -3.10 -3.54
CA ILE A 87 -1.50 -4.46 -3.16
C ILE A 87 -2.73 -4.88 -3.98
N PHE A 88 -3.70 -4.00 -4.15
CA PHE A 88 -4.90 -4.27 -4.94
C PHE A 88 -4.56 -4.54 -6.42
N CYS A 89 -3.69 -3.74 -7.02
CA CYS A 89 -3.21 -3.96 -8.39
C CYS A 89 -2.45 -5.28 -8.53
N ALA A 90 -1.62 -5.64 -7.55
CA ALA A 90 -0.92 -6.93 -7.53
C ALA A 90 -1.89 -8.11 -7.40
N GLY A 91 -2.94 -7.98 -6.60
CA GLY A 91 -4.00 -8.98 -6.50
C GLY A 91 -4.77 -9.16 -7.81
N LEU A 92 -5.15 -8.07 -8.48
CA LEU A 92 -5.76 -8.12 -9.81
C LEU A 92 -4.84 -8.76 -10.85
N LEU A 93 -3.54 -8.52 -10.76
CA LEU A 93 -2.54 -9.15 -11.63
C LEU A 93 -2.60 -10.67 -11.52
N VAL A 94 -2.64 -11.21 -10.30
CA VAL A 94 -2.78 -12.67 -10.08
C VAL A 94 -4.06 -13.20 -10.72
N VAL A 95 -5.19 -12.51 -10.52
CA VAL A 95 -6.48 -12.90 -11.11
C VAL A 95 -6.40 -12.91 -12.64
N LEU A 96 -5.81 -11.86 -13.25
CA LEU A 96 -5.67 -11.78 -14.71
C LEU A 96 -4.79 -12.88 -15.28
N ILE A 97 -3.72 -13.29 -14.58
CA ILE A 97 -2.87 -14.41 -15.00
C ILE A 97 -3.70 -15.70 -15.08
N PHE A 98 -4.49 -16.01 -14.04
CA PHE A 98 -5.31 -17.21 -14.01
C PHE A 98 -6.46 -17.18 -15.03
N VAL A 99 -7.15 -16.03 -15.14
CA VAL A 99 -8.25 -15.87 -16.13
C VAL A 99 -7.73 -15.97 -17.55
N GLY A 100 -6.59 -15.33 -17.87
CA GLY A 100 -5.96 -15.42 -19.18
C GLY A 100 -5.54 -16.85 -19.53
N ALA A 101 -5.03 -17.59 -18.55
CA ALA A 101 -4.65 -18.98 -18.72
C ALA A 101 -5.86 -19.91 -18.97
N ILE A 102 -6.96 -19.73 -18.24
CA ILE A 102 -8.17 -20.56 -18.36
C ILE A 102 -8.87 -20.32 -19.70
N TRP A 103 -8.98 -19.06 -20.12
CA TRP A 103 -9.73 -18.68 -21.33
C TRP A 103 -8.83 -18.51 -22.57
N ARG A 104 -7.54 -18.78 -22.44
CA ARG A 104 -6.53 -18.65 -23.52
C ARG A 104 -6.57 -17.29 -24.22
N LEU A 105 -6.82 -16.23 -23.44
CA LEU A 105 -6.85 -14.86 -23.93
C LEU A 105 -5.45 -14.26 -23.93
N GLU A 106 -5.09 -13.58 -25.01
CA GLU A 106 -3.83 -12.82 -25.09
C GLU A 106 -3.95 -11.52 -24.28
N MET A 107 -3.73 -11.62 -22.96
CA MET A 107 -3.79 -10.50 -22.01
C MET A 107 -2.40 -9.97 -21.61
N ALA A 108 -1.35 -10.30 -22.36
CA ALA A 108 0.03 -9.98 -22.01
C ALA A 108 0.24 -8.46 -21.75
N ALA A 109 -0.32 -7.59 -22.56
CA ALA A 109 -0.22 -6.15 -22.39
C ALA A 109 -0.88 -5.66 -21.08
N GLY A 110 -2.04 -6.23 -20.71
CA GLY A 110 -2.75 -5.92 -19.48
C GLY A 110 -1.96 -6.37 -18.24
N ILE A 111 -1.39 -7.57 -18.27
CA ILE A 111 -0.56 -8.14 -17.21
C ILE A 111 0.68 -7.27 -16.97
N VAL A 112 1.41 -6.93 -18.04
CA VAL A 112 2.60 -6.08 -17.96
C VAL A 112 2.25 -4.67 -17.47
N GLY A 113 1.20 -4.05 -18.00
CA GLY A 113 0.75 -2.72 -17.58
C GLY A 113 0.36 -2.69 -16.10
N LEU A 114 -0.37 -3.70 -15.62
CA LEU A 114 -0.78 -3.77 -14.22
C LEU A 114 0.41 -4.02 -13.27
N PHE A 115 1.40 -4.81 -13.70
CA PHE A 115 2.63 -5.03 -12.96
C PHE A 115 3.40 -3.72 -12.78
N PHE A 116 3.66 -2.99 -13.87
CA PHE A 116 4.36 -1.71 -13.79
C PHE A 116 3.59 -0.68 -12.97
N THR A 117 2.26 -0.65 -13.06
CA THR A 117 1.40 0.22 -12.24
C THR A 117 1.55 -0.11 -10.75
N SER A 118 1.50 -1.39 -10.36
CA SER A 118 1.68 -1.82 -8.97
C SER A 118 3.04 -1.40 -8.42
N VAL A 119 4.12 -1.64 -9.18
CA VAL A 119 5.49 -1.27 -8.77
C VAL A 119 5.66 0.24 -8.67
N SER A 120 5.10 1.01 -9.62
CA SER A 120 5.15 2.48 -9.59
C SER A 120 4.44 3.06 -8.37
N LEU A 121 3.27 2.50 -8.01
CA LEU A 121 2.52 2.87 -6.81
C LEU A 121 3.30 2.56 -5.53
N LEU A 122 4.01 1.42 -5.50
CA LEU A 122 4.89 1.06 -4.39
C LEU A 122 6.02 2.08 -4.23
N ILE A 123 6.71 2.43 -5.30
CA ILE A 123 7.79 3.43 -5.28
C ILE A 123 7.24 4.78 -4.80
N ALA A 124 6.10 5.21 -5.32
CA ALA A 124 5.44 6.45 -4.88
C ALA A 124 5.07 6.41 -3.38
N ALA A 125 4.58 5.26 -2.89
CA ALA A 125 4.29 5.06 -1.47
C ALA A 125 5.53 5.18 -0.60
N LEU A 126 6.66 4.59 -1.02
CA LEU A 126 7.94 4.68 -0.32
C LEU A 126 8.47 6.12 -0.28
N VAL A 127 8.40 6.84 -1.40
CA VAL A 127 8.82 8.25 -1.48
C VAL A 127 7.93 9.13 -0.57
N ALA A 128 6.64 8.89 -0.53
CA ALA A 128 5.73 9.62 0.35
C ALA A 128 5.94 9.30 1.84
N PHE A 129 6.48 8.12 2.15
CA PHE A 129 6.76 7.67 3.51
C PHE A 129 8.09 8.20 4.06
N LEU A 130 9.10 8.40 3.20
CA LEU A 130 10.42 8.94 3.56
C LEU A 130 10.37 10.42 3.95
#